data_2b35673caed66f2098f92afbdd18aa15
#
_entry.id   2b35673caed66f2098f92afbdd18aa15
#
_cell.length_a   1.000
_cell.length_b   1.000
_cell.length_c   1.000
_cell.angle_alpha   90.00
_cell.angle_beta   90.00
_cell.angle_gamma   90.00
#
_symmetry.space_group_name_H-M   'P 1'
#
loop_
_entity.id
_entity.type
_entity.pdbx_description
1 polymer ?
#
loop_
_entity_poly.entity_id
_entity_poly.type
_entity_poly.pdbx_seq_one_letter_code
_entity_poly.pdbx_strand_id
1 'polypeptide(L)'
;MHLTEAVLAPLRERYGEPRALRWEGEVSDEEFALAGYSPQRRHDVTVFVFDPGGRLALIQKPSYPEGVWRPPGGGVRADERFETGVEREAKEELGIQIELERFLVSTEATFRAAEGVIDWRTHVFSASTDEEQLRPIDTHEISDARWGTTAELAGPIRERLLETGRALWRYRVALHDSALDQLEQLR
;
A
#
# COMPACT_ATOMS: atom_id res chain seq x y z
N MET A 1 13.14 1.94 10.59
CA MET A 1 12.32 2.93 11.34
C MET A 1 11.10 2.22 11.89
N HIS A 2 10.90 2.29 13.18
CA HIS A 2 9.60 1.98 13.73
C HIS A 2 8.75 3.23 13.57
N LEU A 3 7.67 3.19 12.82
CA LEU A 3 6.71 4.28 12.73
C LEU A 3 6.03 4.43 14.09
N THR A 4 6.66 5.23 14.94
CA THR A 4 6.19 5.54 16.28
C THR A 4 5.17 6.66 16.23
N GLU A 5 4.46 6.87 17.35
CA GLU A 5 3.54 8.00 17.49
C GLU A 5 4.22 9.35 17.21
N ALA A 6 5.50 9.48 17.59
CA ALA A 6 6.30 10.68 17.30
C ALA A 6 6.47 10.97 15.80
N VAL A 7 6.42 9.94 14.94
CA VAL A 7 6.45 10.09 13.48
C VAL A 7 5.05 10.30 12.93
N LEU A 8 4.05 9.59 13.46
CA LEU A 8 2.69 9.60 12.92
C LEU A 8 1.90 10.86 13.30
N ALA A 9 2.13 11.45 14.47
CA ALA A 9 1.41 12.64 14.90
C ALA A 9 1.60 13.83 13.96
N PRO A 10 2.82 14.22 13.53
CA PRO A 10 3.02 15.26 12.52
C PRO A 10 2.38 14.94 11.16
N LEU A 11 2.32 13.66 10.78
CA LEU A 11 1.67 13.26 9.53
C LEU A 11 0.14 13.44 9.59
N ARG A 12 -0.48 13.12 10.75
CA ARG A 12 -1.90 13.39 10.96
C ARG A 12 -2.21 14.89 10.94
N GLU A 13 -1.35 15.68 11.56
CA GLU A 13 -1.49 17.15 11.59
C GLU A 13 -1.43 17.74 10.17
N ARG A 14 -0.55 17.22 9.33
CA ARG A 14 -0.32 17.72 7.97
C ARG A 14 -1.30 17.17 6.93
N TYR A 15 -1.62 15.87 6.99
CA TYR A 15 -2.36 15.16 5.96
C TYR A 15 -3.77 14.72 6.40
N GLY A 16 -4.18 15.07 7.61
CA GLY A 16 -5.48 14.74 8.19
C GLY A 16 -5.49 13.43 8.99
N GLU A 17 -6.53 13.26 9.80
CA GLU A 17 -6.71 12.08 10.65
C GLU A 17 -7.14 10.87 9.79
N PRO A 18 -6.37 9.76 9.80
CA PRO A 18 -6.71 8.59 9.02
C PRO A 18 -7.84 7.79 9.66
N ARG A 19 -8.60 7.09 8.84
CA ARG A 19 -9.51 6.04 9.33
C ARG A 19 -8.70 4.91 9.96
N ALA A 20 -9.06 4.53 11.18
CA ALA A 20 -8.47 3.36 11.83
C ALA A 20 -9.08 2.08 11.25
N LEU A 21 -8.23 1.10 10.87
CA LEU A 21 -8.65 -0.21 10.41
C LEU A 21 -7.96 -1.29 11.25
N ARG A 22 -8.75 -2.18 11.85
CA ARG A 22 -8.24 -3.41 12.49
C ARG A 22 -8.53 -4.60 11.63
N TRP A 23 -7.54 -5.46 11.47
CA TRP A 23 -7.67 -6.68 10.69
C TRP A 23 -6.96 -7.85 11.39
N GLU A 24 -7.63 -9.00 11.44
CA GLU A 24 -7.05 -10.24 11.95
C GLU A 24 -7.37 -11.38 10.99
N GLY A 25 -6.42 -12.28 10.79
CA GLY A 25 -6.64 -13.45 9.95
C GLY A 25 -5.58 -14.53 10.11
N GLU A 26 -6.04 -15.75 9.87
CA GLU A 26 -5.15 -16.91 9.70
C GLU A 26 -4.47 -16.81 8.35
N VAL A 27 -3.16 -17.00 8.33
CA VAL A 27 -2.31 -17.02 7.13
C VAL A 27 -1.67 -18.40 7.00
N SER A 28 -1.35 -18.82 5.77
CA SER A 28 -0.56 -20.04 5.57
C SER A 28 0.88 -19.83 6.03
N ASP A 29 1.63 -20.92 6.25
CA ASP A 29 3.04 -20.85 6.65
C ASP A 29 3.87 -20.10 5.59
N GLU A 30 3.57 -20.27 4.30
CA GLU A 30 4.18 -19.51 3.21
C GLU A 30 3.92 -18.02 3.33
N GLU A 31 2.67 -17.62 3.57
CA GLU A 31 2.29 -16.21 3.75
C GLU A 31 2.91 -15.62 5.03
N PHE A 32 3.00 -16.43 6.10
CA PHE A 32 3.63 -16.04 7.34
C PHE A 32 5.13 -15.76 7.14
N ALA A 33 5.83 -16.64 6.42
CA ALA A 33 7.22 -16.45 6.04
C ALA A 33 7.42 -15.18 5.20
N LEU A 34 6.52 -14.91 4.24
CA LEU A 34 6.55 -13.68 3.45
C LEU A 34 6.34 -12.42 4.30
N ALA A 35 5.38 -12.42 5.22
CA ALA A 35 5.14 -11.29 6.12
C ALA A 35 6.27 -11.10 7.14
N GLY A 36 6.92 -12.19 7.56
CA GLY A 36 7.98 -12.23 8.56
C GLY A 36 9.41 -12.12 8.03
N TYR A 37 9.62 -12.06 6.71
CA TYR A 37 10.96 -12.16 6.13
C TYR A 37 11.94 -11.08 6.64
N SER A 38 11.44 -9.94 7.09
CA SER A 38 12.23 -8.88 7.73
C SER A 38 11.74 -8.61 9.15
N PRO A 39 12.34 -9.23 10.18
CA PRO A 39 11.90 -9.09 11.57
C PRO A 39 11.91 -7.65 12.10
N GLN A 40 12.75 -6.78 11.52
CA GLN A 40 12.86 -5.38 11.90
C GLN A 40 11.84 -4.49 11.21
N ARG A 41 11.19 -4.99 10.14
CA ARG A 41 10.15 -4.27 9.41
C ARG A 41 8.79 -4.84 9.79
N ARG A 42 7.99 -4.06 10.47
CA ARG A 42 6.63 -4.39 10.90
C ARG A 42 5.62 -3.38 10.38
N HIS A 43 5.95 -2.69 9.30
CA HIS A 43 5.10 -1.69 8.67
C HIS A 43 5.42 -1.55 7.18
N ASP A 44 4.45 -1.07 6.45
CA ASP A 44 4.59 -0.57 5.08
C ASP A 44 3.69 0.65 4.84
N VAL A 45 3.90 1.26 3.68
CA VAL A 45 3.05 2.33 3.16
C VAL A 45 2.46 1.88 1.84
N THR A 46 1.20 2.22 1.62
CA THR A 46 0.53 2.10 0.33
C THR A 46 0.10 3.49 -0.13
N VAL A 47 0.31 3.82 -1.39
CA VAL A 47 0.01 5.16 -1.90
C VAL A 47 -0.93 5.08 -3.09
N PHE A 48 -2.07 5.75 -2.98
CA PHE A 48 -3.04 5.95 -4.05
C PHE A 48 -2.62 7.19 -4.84
N VAL A 49 -1.81 6.99 -5.88
CA VAL A 49 -1.28 8.08 -6.71
C VAL A 49 -2.24 8.35 -7.85
N PHE A 50 -2.69 9.60 -7.96
CA PHE A 50 -3.58 10.04 -9.02
C PHE A 50 -2.88 11.01 -9.96
N ASP A 51 -3.15 10.85 -11.26
CA ASP A 51 -2.79 11.85 -12.27
C ASP A 51 -3.84 12.97 -12.37
N PRO A 52 -3.60 14.06 -13.15
CA PRO A 52 -4.56 15.13 -13.30
C PRO A 52 -5.91 14.70 -13.91
N GLY A 53 -5.94 13.57 -14.61
CA GLY A 53 -7.15 12.96 -15.15
C GLY A 53 -7.92 12.09 -14.15
N GLY A 54 -7.44 11.93 -12.92
CA GLY A 54 -8.02 11.09 -11.87
C GLY A 54 -7.79 9.59 -12.08
N ARG A 55 -6.82 9.21 -12.93
CA ARG A 55 -6.39 7.82 -13.09
C ARG A 55 -5.50 7.41 -11.91
N LEU A 56 -5.67 6.18 -11.44
CA LEU A 56 -4.93 5.60 -10.33
C LEU A 56 -3.73 4.80 -10.84
N ALA A 57 -2.54 5.07 -10.29
CA ALA A 57 -1.35 4.25 -10.58
C ALA A 57 -1.48 2.85 -9.96
N LEU A 58 -1.22 1.83 -10.77
CA LEU A 58 -1.24 0.42 -10.38
C LEU A 58 0.07 -0.24 -10.81
N ILE A 59 0.58 -1.11 -9.95
CA ILE A 59 1.79 -1.91 -10.20
C ILE A 59 1.50 -3.40 -10.17
N GLN A 60 2.34 -4.15 -10.88
CA GLN A 60 2.41 -5.61 -10.83
C GLN A 60 3.83 -6.06 -10.52
N LYS A 61 4.00 -7.09 -9.67
CA LYS A 61 5.30 -7.69 -9.36
C LYS A 61 5.43 -9.05 -10.04
N PRO A 62 6.65 -9.50 -10.37
CA PRO A 62 6.86 -10.82 -11.02
C PRO A 62 6.30 -12.00 -10.22
N SER A 63 6.24 -11.86 -8.90
CA SER A 63 5.71 -12.88 -7.99
C SER A 63 4.17 -12.89 -7.86
N TYR A 64 3.48 -11.91 -8.47
CA TYR A 64 2.02 -11.84 -8.37
C TYR A 64 1.35 -12.80 -9.36
N PRO A 65 0.22 -13.41 -8.99
CA PRO A 65 -0.61 -14.11 -9.94
C PRO A 65 -1.03 -13.19 -11.08
N GLU A 66 -1.28 -13.76 -12.26
CA GLU A 66 -1.77 -13.02 -13.42
C GLU A 66 -3.04 -12.23 -13.08
N GLY A 67 -3.11 -10.99 -13.53
CA GLY A 67 -4.24 -10.08 -13.30
C GLY A 67 -4.28 -9.45 -11.90
N VAL A 68 -3.33 -9.76 -11.02
CA VAL A 68 -3.21 -9.11 -9.71
C VAL A 68 -2.44 -7.81 -9.83
N TRP A 69 -3.13 -6.71 -9.54
CA TRP A 69 -2.60 -5.35 -9.51
C TRP A 69 -2.84 -4.71 -8.14
N ARG A 70 -2.05 -3.73 -7.77
CA ARG A 70 -2.26 -2.93 -6.57
C ARG A 70 -1.70 -1.51 -6.70
N PRO A 71 -2.14 -0.55 -5.88
CA PRO A 71 -1.42 0.71 -5.70
C PRO A 71 0.02 0.46 -5.23
N PRO A 72 0.99 1.34 -5.63
CA PRO A 72 2.39 1.24 -5.23
C PRO A 72 2.58 1.39 -3.72
N GLY A 73 3.77 1.05 -3.25
CA GLY A 73 4.18 1.27 -1.88
C GLY A 73 5.12 0.21 -1.34
N GLY A 74 5.82 0.56 -0.30
CA GLY A 74 6.88 -0.24 0.29
C GLY A 74 7.25 0.18 1.70
N GLY A 75 8.51 0.02 2.08
CA GLY A 75 9.00 0.32 3.43
C GLY A 75 9.72 1.65 3.52
N VAL A 76 9.40 2.44 4.53
CA VAL A 76 10.20 3.60 4.91
C VAL A 76 11.41 3.12 5.72
N ARG A 77 12.63 3.54 5.36
CA ARG A 77 13.88 3.15 6.02
C ARG A 77 14.07 3.89 7.35
N ALA A 78 14.90 3.32 8.22
CA ALA A 78 15.11 3.88 9.56
C ALA A 78 15.84 5.23 9.58
N ASP A 79 16.60 5.50 8.53
CA ASP A 79 17.48 6.66 8.38
C ASP A 79 16.94 7.75 7.44
N GLU A 80 15.67 7.60 6.98
CA GLU A 80 15.03 8.59 6.13
C GLU A 80 13.76 9.19 6.77
N ARG A 81 13.39 10.38 6.31
CA ARG A 81 12.10 10.98 6.68
C ARG A 81 10.97 10.18 6.01
N PHE A 82 9.81 10.16 6.66
CA PHE A 82 8.65 9.41 6.16
C PHE A 82 8.31 9.76 4.71
N GLU A 83 8.13 11.05 4.43
CA GLU A 83 7.76 11.54 3.09
C GLU A 83 8.83 11.17 2.06
N THR A 84 10.11 11.33 2.41
CA THR A 84 11.24 10.97 1.51
C THR A 84 11.24 9.48 1.18
N GLY A 85 10.90 8.62 2.17
CA GLY A 85 10.78 7.18 1.93
C GLY A 85 9.62 6.85 0.98
N VAL A 86 8.49 7.52 1.13
CA VAL A 86 7.34 7.33 0.25
C VAL A 86 7.62 7.83 -1.18
N GLU A 87 8.23 9.01 -1.32
CA GLU A 87 8.66 9.56 -2.61
C GLU A 87 9.68 8.64 -3.31
N ARG A 88 10.63 8.06 -2.55
CA ARG A 88 11.60 7.10 -3.06
C ARG A 88 10.92 5.84 -3.60
N GLU A 89 9.98 5.24 -2.85
CA GLU A 89 9.20 4.08 -3.30
C GLU A 89 8.42 4.39 -4.58
N ALA A 90 7.73 5.53 -4.65
CA ALA A 90 7.01 5.95 -5.85
C ALA A 90 7.96 6.10 -7.06
N LYS A 91 9.15 6.67 -6.84
CA LYS A 91 10.16 6.81 -7.88
C LYS A 91 10.72 5.46 -8.34
N GLU A 92 10.98 4.53 -7.41
CA GLU A 92 11.48 3.18 -7.70
C GLU A 92 10.42 2.35 -8.45
N GLU A 93 9.16 2.35 -7.96
CA GLU A 93 8.07 1.51 -8.48
C GLU A 93 7.34 2.11 -9.70
N LEU A 94 7.26 3.44 -9.83
CA LEU A 94 6.52 4.12 -10.90
C LEU A 94 7.39 4.97 -11.84
N GLY A 95 8.59 5.38 -11.39
CA GLY A 95 9.48 6.28 -12.12
C GLY A 95 9.06 7.75 -12.11
N ILE A 96 8.18 8.17 -11.20
CA ILE A 96 7.60 9.50 -11.15
C ILE A 96 7.85 10.18 -9.79
N GLN A 97 7.63 11.50 -9.77
CA GLN A 97 7.55 12.29 -8.53
C GLN A 97 6.09 12.42 -8.09
N ILE A 98 5.86 12.43 -6.79
CA ILE A 98 4.52 12.55 -6.21
C ILE A 98 4.48 13.63 -5.13
N GLU A 99 3.29 14.17 -4.89
CA GLU A 99 2.98 15.03 -3.75
C GLU A 99 1.93 14.34 -2.88
N LEU A 100 2.29 14.07 -1.60
CA LEU A 100 1.35 13.49 -0.63
C LEU A 100 0.24 14.49 -0.29
N GLU A 101 -1.00 14.02 -0.28
CA GLU A 101 -2.16 14.89 -0.07
C GLU A 101 -2.94 14.57 1.19
N ARG A 102 -3.25 13.27 1.43
CA ARG A 102 -4.08 12.86 2.55
C ARG A 102 -3.62 11.55 3.18
N PHE A 103 -3.72 11.46 4.50
CA PHE A 103 -3.57 10.24 5.25
C PHE A 103 -4.92 9.54 5.33
N LEU A 104 -5.14 8.50 4.52
CA LEU A 104 -6.44 7.86 4.34
C LEU A 104 -6.75 6.81 5.41
N VAL A 105 -5.80 5.89 5.65
CA VAL A 105 -6.02 4.74 6.55
C VAL A 105 -4.76 4.44 7.33
N SER A 106 -4.94 4.14 8.63
CA SER A 106 -3.89 3.56 9.48
C SER A 106 -4.37 2.23 10.03
N THR A 107 -3.60 1.15 9.82
CA THR A 107 -4.02 -0.18 10.20
C THR A 107 -3.26 -0.75 11.38
N GLU A 108 -3.97 -1.61 12.12
CA GLU A 108 -3.39 -2.60 13.03
C GLU A 108 -3.83 -3.98 12.52
N ALA A 109 -2.89 -4.75 11.98
CA ALA A 109 -3.17 -6.07 11.46
C ALA A 109 -2.44 -7.14 12.27
N THR A 110 -3.11 -8.27 12.50
CA THR A 110 -2.55 -9.44 13.18
C THR A 110 -2.65 -10.66 12.28
N PHE A 111 -1.52 -11.17 11.83
CA PHE A 111 -1.39 -12.39 11.05
C PHE A 111 -1.05 -13.55 11.98
N ARG A 112 -1.89 -14.61 11.97
CA ARG A 112 -1.72 -15.80 12.81
C ARG A 112 -1.40 -17.00 11.95
N ALA A 113 -0.41 -17.79 12.37
CA ALA A 113 -0.06 -19.09 11.79
C ALA A 113 0.30 -20.07 12.91
N ALA A 114 0.52 -21.34 12.59
CA ALA A 114 0.98 -22.33 13.55
C ALA A 114 2.32 -21.94 14.20
N GLU A 115 3.18 -21.25 13.46
CA GLU A 115 4.51 -20.79 13.89
C GLU A 115 4.48 -19.57 14.84
N GLY A 116 3.36 -18.84 14.91
CA GLY A 116 3.25 -17.67 15.77
C GLY A 116 2.32 -16.57 15.26
N VAL A 117 2.60 -15.35 15.71
CA VAL A 117 1.82 -14.15 15.43
C VAL A 117 2.72 -13.03 14.92
N ILE A 118 2.29 -12.35 13.87
CA ILE A 118 2.94 -11.14 13.35
C ILE A 118 1.96 -9.98 13.48
N ASP A 119 2.33 -8.96 14.26
CA ASP A 119 1.65 -7.68 14.24
C ASP A 119 2.26 -6.81 13.14
N TRP A 120 1.38 -6.22 12.31
CA TRP A 120 1.76 -5.43 11.14
C TRP A 120 0.96 -4.13 11.08
N ARG A 121 1.56 -3.10 10.53
CA ARG A 121 0.88 -1.82 10.29
C ARG A 121 1.06 -1.40 8.84
N THR A 122 -0.01 -0.96 8.21
CA THR A 122 0.02 -0.30 6.90
C THR A 122 -0.58 1.09 7.01
N HIS A 123 0.12 2.07 6.46
CA HIS A 123 -0.33 3.44 6.38
C HIS A 123 -0.65 3.77 4.92
N VAL A 124 -1.89 4.17 4.65
CA VAL A 124 -2.37 4.45 3.30
C VAL A 124 -2.53 5.94 3.10
N PHE A 125 -1.89 6.45 2.05
CA PHE A 125 -1.98 7.86 1.66
C PHE A 125 -2.55 8.01 0.26
N SER A 126 -3.18 9.16 -0.04
CA SER A 126 -3.32 9.63 -1.41
C SER A 126 -2.18 10.57 -1.77
N ALA A 127 -1.87 10.62 -3.04
CA ALA A 127 -0.90 11.52 -3.63
C ALA A 127 -1.33 11.92 -5.04
N SER A 128 -0.83 13.05 -5.51
CA SER A 128 -0.95 13.50 -6.91
C SER A 128 0.39 13.52 -7.60
N THR A 129 0.34 13.54 -8.93
CA THR A 129 1.49 13.75 -9.81
C THR A 129 1.04 14.46 -11.08
N ASP A 130 1.91 15.28 -11.67
CA ASP A 130 1.71 15.87 -12.99
C ASP A 130 2.26 15.00 -14.13
N GLU A 131 2.89 13.85 -13.80
CA GLU A 131 3.51 12.97 -14.78
C GLU A 131 2.50 12.00 -15.39
N GLU A 132 2.48 11.93 -16.72
CA GLU A 132 1.53 11.09 -17.47
C GLU A 132 2.05 9.67 -17.77
N GLN A 133 3.37 9.47 -17.72
CA GLN A 133 4.02 8.22 -18.12
C GLN A 133 4.64 7.52 -16.91
N LEU A 134 4.23 6.28 -16.67
CA LEU A 134 4.84 5.43 -15.67
C LEU A 134 6.00 4.64 -16.29
N ARG A 135 7.17 4.67 -15.64
CA ARG A 135 8.38 3.96 -16.07
C ARG A 135 9.14 3.44 -14.85
N PRO A 136 8.76 2.27 -14.30
CA PRO A 136 9.44 1.67 -13.16
C PRO A 136 10.96 1.67 -13.33
N ILE A 137 11.67 2.10 -12.29
CA ILE A 137 13.15 2.09 -12.28
C ILE A 137 13.63 0.73 -11.77
N ASP A 138 12.99 0.21 -10.73
CA ASP A 138 13.27 -1.13 -10.20
C ASP A 138 12.51 -2.21 -10.99
N THR A 139 13.06 -2.58 -12.14
CA THR A 139 12.49 -3.63 -13.00
C THR A 139 12.68 -5.05 -12.46
N HIS A 140 13.44 -5.25 -11.39
CA HIS A 140 13.55 -6.53 -10.69
C HIS A 140 12.35 -6.75 -9.77
N GLU A 141 11.89 -5.68 -9.12
CA GLU A 141 10.74 -5.74 -8.22
C GLU A 141 9.41 -5.52 -8.93
N ILE A 142 9.37 -4.65 -9.94
CA ILE A 142 8.16 -4.26 -10.66
C ILE A 142 8.21 -4.79 -12.09
N SER A 143 7.30 -5.71 -12.42
CA SER A 143 7.17 -6.25 -13.77
C SER A 143 6.42 -5.33 -14.71
N ASP A 144 5.46 -4.56 -14.19
CA ASP A 144 4.68 -3.61 -14.97
C ASP A 144 4.05 -2.53 -14.08
N ALA A 145 3.80 -1.35 -14.66
CA ALA A 145 3.06 -0.25 -14.04
C ALA A 145 2.15 0.41 -15.08
N ARG A 146 0.91 0.69 -14.69
CA ARG A 146 -0.08 1.31 -15.57
C ARG A 146 -1.00 2.26 -14.82
N TRP A 147 -1.63 3.13 -15.57
CA TRP A 147 -2.77 3.88 -15.11
C TRP A 147 -4.03 3.01 -15.19
N GLY A 148 -4.78 2.96 -14.10
CA GLY A 148 -6.08 2.32 -13.99
C GLY A 148 -7.10 3.27 -13.37
N THR A 149 -8.14 2.72 -12.75
CA THR A 149 -9.19 3.49 -12.09
C THR A 149 -9.52 2.94 -10.71
N THR A 150 -10.13 3.77 -9.86
CA THR A 150 -10.70 3.32 -8.59
C THR A 150 -11.78 2.26 -8.79
N ALA A 151 -12.54 2.35 -9.89
CA ALA A 151 -13.55 1.35 -10.24
C ALA A 151 -12.94 -0.02 -10.60
N GLU A 152 -11.80 -0.05 -11.32
CA GLU A 152 -11.06 -1.30 -11.55
C GLU A 152 -10.56 -1.91 -10.24
N LEU A 153 -10.04 -1.06 -9.33
CA LEU A 153 -9.54 -1.52 -8.03
C LEU A 153 -10.67 -2.09 -7.16
N ALA A 154 -11.83 -1.45 -7.14
CA ALA A 154 -13.01 -1.86 -6.37
C ALA A 154 -13.75 -3.07 -6.98
N GLY A 155 -13.61 -3.31 -8.29
CA GLY A 155 -14.30 -4.37 -9.02
C GLY A 155 -13.34 -5.51 -9.43
N PRO A 156 -12.92 -5.58 -10.70
CA PRO A 156 -12.20 -6.75 -11.23
C PRO A 156 -10.88 -7.06 -10.52
N ILE A 157 -10.13 -6.05 -10.08
CA ILE A 157 -8.89 -6.28 -9.32
C ILE A 157 -9.22 -6.86 -7.95
N ARG A 158 -10.21 -6.29 -7.25
CA ARG A 158 -10.67 -6.80 -5.95
C ARG A 158 -11.11 -8.26 -6.04
N GLU A 159 -11.93 -8.60 -7.04
CA GLU A 159 -12.38 -9.97 -7.28
C GLU A 159 -11.19 -10.90 -7.50
N ARG A 160 -10.25 -10.50 -8.35
CA ARG A 160 -9.05 -11.28 -8.64
C ARG A 160 -8.18 -11.52 -7.39
N LEU A 161 -8.02 -10.52 -6.52
CA LEU A 161 -7.31 -10.66 -5.24
C LEU A 161 -7.99 -11.69 -4.34
N LEU A 162 -9.33 -11.66 -4.24
CA LEU A 162 -10.11 -12.59 -3.42
C LEU A 162 -10.08 -14.02 -3.97
N GLU A 163 -10.12 -14.21 -5.29
CA GLU A 163 -10.02 -15.52 -5.97
C GLU A 163 -8.72 -16.26 -5.65
N THR A 164 -7.65 -15.56 -5.29
CA THR A 164 -6.40 -16.20 -4.87
C THR A 164 -6.56 -17.06 -3.62
N GLY A 165 -7.59 -16.83 -2.82
CA GLY A 165 -7.83 -17.48 -1.53
C GLY A 165 -6.84 -17.11 -0.43
N ARG A 166 -5.81 -16.32 -0.72
CA ARG A 166 -4.72 -15.96 0.22
C ARG A 166 -5.17 -14.89 1.21
N ALA A 167 -4.77 -15.06 2.47
CA ALA A 167 -5.13 -14.14 3.55
C ALA A 167 -4.47 -12.75 3.39
N LEU A 168 -3.21 -12.69 2.94
CA LEU A 168 -2.53 -11.42 2.69
C LEU A 168 -3.22 -10.60 1.59
N TRP A 169 -3.85 -11.25 0.59
CA TRP A 169 -4.64 -10.54 -0.39
C TRP A 169 -6.00 -10.09 0.15
N ARG A 170 -6.65 -10.88 1.04
CA ARG A 170 -7.85 -10.41 1.77
C ARG A 170 -7.54 -9.19 2.63
N TYR A 171 -6.39 -9.17 3.31
CA TYR A 171 -5.91 -7.99 4.02
C TYR A 171 -5.72 -6.79 3.07
N ARG A 172 -5.09 -7.01 1.92
CA ARG A 172 -4.91 -5.96 0.90
C ARG A 172 -6.23 -5.41 0.39
N VAL A 173 -7.22 -6.26 0.16
CA VAL A 173 -8.59 -5.83 -0.20
C VAL A 173 -9.20 -4.95 0.89
N ALA A 174 -9.10 -5.33 2.17
CA ALA A 174 -9.63 -4.52 3.27
C ALA A 174 -8.97 -3.12 3.33
N LEU A 175 -7.66 -3.03 3.03
CA LEU A 175 -6.97 -1.74 2.90
C LEU A 175 -7.54 -0.90 1.76
N HIS A 176 -7.70 -1.51 0.57
CA HIS A 176 -8.20 -0.81 -0.61
C HIS A 176 -9.64 -0.34 -0.41
N ASP A 177 -10.53 -1.21 0.07
CA ASP A 177 -11.92 -0.89 0.35
C ASP A 177 -12.00 0.30 1.34
N SER A 178 -11.23 0.26 2.44
CA SER A 178 -11.21 1.33 3.45
C SER A 178 -10.67 2.66 2.89
N ALA A 179 -9.66 2.62 2.02
CA ALA A 179 -9.09 3.81 1.40
C ALA A 179 -10.05 4.44 0.38
N LEU A 180 -10.72 3.61 -0.43
CA LEU A 180 -11.73 4.06 -1.39
C LEU A 180 -12.92 4.70 -0.69
N ASP A 181 -13.43 4.11 0.40
CA ASP A 181 -14.48 4.71 1.23
C ASP A 181 -14.10 6.10 1.75
N GLN A 182 -12.85 6.27 2.19
CA GLN A 182 -12.34 7.56 2.65
C GLN A 182 -12.24 8.58 1.52
N LEU A 183 -11.76 8.18 0.35
CA LEU A 183 -11.70 9.06 -0.83
C LEU A 183 -13.08 9.53 -1.28
N GLU A 184 -14.12 8.69 -1.16
CA GLU A 184 -15.50 9.08 -1.46
C GLU A 184 -16.08 10.08 -0.45
N GLN A 185 -15.76 9.93 0.84
CA GLN A 185 -16.23 10.83 1.89
C GLN A 185 -15.58 12.22 1.86
N LEU A 186 -14.42 12.33 1.22
CA LEU A 186 -13.63 13.57 1.15
C LEU A 186 -13.88 14.38 -0.15
N ARG A 187 -14.71 13.86 -1.06
CA ARG A 187 -15.17 14.55 -2.29
C ARG A 187 -16.36 15.48 -1.99
#